data_6566926cf84783549736679b9df52a76
#
_entry.id   6566926cf84783549736679b9df52a76
#
_cell.length_a   1.000
_cell.length_b   1.000
_cell.length_c   1.000
_cell.angle_alpha   90.00
_cell.angle_beta   90.00
_cell.angle_gamma   90.00
#
_symmetry.space_group_name_H-M   'P 1'
#
loop_
_entity.id
_entity.type
_entity.pdbx_description
1 polymer ?
#
loop_
_entity_poly.entity_id
_entity_poly.type
_entity_poly.pdbx_seq_one_letter_code
_entity_poly.pdbx_strand_id
1 'polypeptide(L)'
;MEKFNDIYQRAVSRKGSEEMLHALLSNPLDDTDIAKMHDDLWLEEFTRKVFQSGFYWSVINNKWAGFRDVFWDFSVEKLLMMPPDMLEQKASDERIVRNFKKVQTIPENAYMIHEVAEKHGSFSQFIADWPTDNIIGLWAYLKKHGARLGGNTGPYALR
;
A
#
# COMPACT_ATOMS: atom_id res chain seq x y z
N MET A 1 2.15 -8.42 -31.69
CA MET A 1 2.01 -8.40 -30.21
C MET A 1 1.89 -9.82 -29.74
N GLU A 2 2.75 -10.25 -28.82
CA GLU A 2 2.74 -11.65 -28.32
C GLU A 2 1.45 -11.90 -27.53
N LYS A 3 0.84 -13.08 -27.71
CA LYS A 3 -0.40 -13.42 -27.01
C LYS A 3 -0.11 -13.82 -25.55
N PHE A 4 -1.00 -13.53 -24.64
CA PHE A 4 -0.87 -13.88 -23.21
C PHE A 4 -0.56 -15.39 -23.02
N ASN A 5 -1.24 -16.25 -23.79
CA ASN A 5 -1.04 -17.68 -23.70
C ASN A 5 0.42 -18.11 -24.01
N ASP A 6 1.08 -17.45 -24.96
CA ASP A 6 2.48 -17.77 -25.30
C ASP A 6 3.42 -17.37 -24.16
N ILE A 7 3.13 -16.23 -23.50
CA ILE A 7 3.87 -15.77 -22.30
C ILE A 7 3.65 -16.74 -21.15
N TYR A 8 2.40 -17.16 -20.92
CA TYR A 8 2.03 -18.08 -19.87
C TYR A 8 2.72 -19.45 -20.04
N GLN A 9 2.64 -20.05 -21.23
CA GLN A 9 3.28 -21.33 -21.52
C GLN A 9 4.81 -21.29 -21.33
N ARG A 10 5.43 -20.19 -21.72
CA ARG A 10 6.86 -19.97 -21.49
C ARG A 10 7.18 -19.84 -20.00
N ALA A 11 6.32 -19.22 -19.21
CA ALA A 11 6.48 -19.12 -17.75
C ALA A 11 6.33 -20.51 -17.10
N VAL A 12 5.31 -21.28 -17.48
CA VAL A 12 5.13 -22.67 -17.01
C VAL A 12 6.37 -23.52 -17.30
N SER A 13 6.86 -23.47 -18.55
CA SER A 13 8.06 -24.22 -18.96
C SER A 13 9.30 -23.86 -18.12
N ARG A 14 9.48 -22.57 -17.79
CA ARG A 14 10.59 -22.09 -16.95
C ARG A 14 10.48 -22.48 -15.49
N LYS A 15 9.27 -22.66 -14.98
CA LYS A 15 9.01 -23.00 -13.58
C LYS A 15 8.84 -24.50 -13.35
N GLY A 16 8.78 -25.29 -14.42
CA GLY A 16 8.70 -26.74 -14.39
C GLY A 16 7.30 -27.31 -14.50
N SER A 17 6.31 -26.68 -13.89
CA SER A 17 4.89 -27.04 -14.03
C SER A 17 3.98 -25.84 -13.80
N GLU A 18 2.71 -25.99 -14.17
CA GLU A 18 1.67 -25.02 -13.91
C GLU A 18 1.43 -24.83 -12.41
N GLU A 19 1.43 -25.92 -11.63
CA GLU A 19 1.29 -25.87 -10.17
C GLU A 19 2.45 -25.07 -9.52
N MET A 20 3.69 -25.32 -9.97
CA MET A 20 4.85 -24.58 -9.48
C MET A 20 4.78 -23.10 -9.84
N LEU A 21 4.26 -22.76 -11.01
CA LEU A 21 4.01 -21.36 -11.38
C LEU A 21 2.93 -20.74 -10.49
N HIS A 22 1.79 -21.41 -10.32
CA HIS A 22 0.68 -20.93 -9.49
C HIS A 22 1.09 -20.74 -8.03
N ALA A 23 1.94 -21.60 -7.47
CA ALA A 23 2.47 -21.46 -6.11
C ALA A 23 3.32 -20.19 -5.90
N LEU A 24 3.81 -19.58 -6.98
CA LEU A 24 4.58 -18.32 -6.94
C LEU A 24 3.72 -17.07 -7.16
N LEU A 25 2.49 -17.26 -7.64
CA LEU A 25 1.57 -16.13 -7.83
C LEU A 25 0.88 -15.80 -6.50
N SER A 26 0.64 -14.51 -6.27
CA SER A 26 -0.21 -14.09 -5.16
C SER A 26 -1.66 -14.52 -5.42
N ASN A 27 -2.35 -14.96 -4.37
CA ASN A 27 -3.78 -15.18 -4.43
C ASN A 27 -4.47 -13.83 -4.13
N PRO A 28 -5.14 -13.22 -5.12
CA PRO A 28 -5.88 -11.98 -4.87
C PRO A 28 -7.02 -12.27 -3.89
N LEU A 29 -7.29 -11.29 -3.03
CA LEU A 29 -8.51 -11.27 -2.21
C LEU A 29 -9.71 -11.00 -3.13
N ASP A 30 -10.87 -11.54 -2.76
CA ASP A 30 -12.12 -11.16 -3.42
C ASP A 30 -12.64 -9.80 -2.91
N ASP A 31 -13.60 -9.21 -3.63
CA ASP A 31 -14.13 -7.89 -3.29
C ASP A 31 -14.81 -7.88 -1.91
N THR A 32 -15.38 -9.02 -1.49
CA THR A 32 -16.02 -9.17 -0.18
C THR A 32 -14.98 -9.13 0.95
N ASP A 33 -13.83 -9.75 0.76
CA ASP A 33 -12.74 -9.74 1.73
C ASP A 33 -12.04 -8.38 1.76
N ILE A 34 -11.85 -7.76 0.59
CA ILE A 34 -11.31 -6.40 0.48
C ILE A 34 -12.21 -5.42 1.24
N ALA A 35 -13.53 -5.46 1.03
CA ALA A 35 -14.49 -4.55 1.68
C ALA A 35 -14.49 -4.65 3.22
N LYS A 36 -14.06 -5.78 3.78
CA LYS A 36 -13.98 -5.99 5.24
C LYS A 36 -12.64 -5.54 5.84
N MET A 37 -11.64 -5.21 5.02
CA MET A 37 -10.34 -4.78 5.54
C MET A 37 -10.49 -3.48 6.32
N HIS A 38 -9.76 -3.37 7.43
CA HIS A 38 -9.71 -2.12 8.18
C HIS A 38 -8.86 -1.08 7.43
N ASP A 39 -9.31 0.16 7.38
CA ASP A 39 -8.64 1.23 6.61
C ASP A 39 -7.21 1.51 7.09
N ASP A 40 -6.88 1.22 8.34
CA ASP A 40 -5.53 1.32 8.90
C ASP A 40 -4.53 0.39 8.16
N LEU A 41 -4.99 -0.77 7.65
CA LEU A 41 -4.14 -1.69 6.89
C LEU A 41 -3.72 -1.08 5.54
N TRP A 42 -4.58 -0.30 4.91
CA TRP A 42 -4.23 0.43 3.69
C TRP A 42 -3.17 1.48 3.96
N LEU A 43 -3.30 2.22 5.06
CA LEU A 43 -2.30 3.21 5.45
C LEU A 43 -0.96 2.57 5.78
N GLU A 44 -0.99 1.43 6.49
CA GLU A 44 0.20 0.64 6.78
C GLU A 44 0.90 0.22 5.49
N GLU A 45 0.16 -0.35 4.53
CA GLU A 45 0.74 -0.85 3.29
C GLU A 45 1.23 0.28 2.37
N PHE A 46 0.48 1.38 2.24
CA PHE A 46 0.95 2.56 1.53
C PHE A 46 2.25 3.09 2.12
N THR A 47 2.33 3.22 3.44
CA THR A 47 3.55 3.64 4.12
C THR A 47 4.70 2.68 3.83
N ARG A 48 4.46 1.37 3.92
CA ARG A 48 5.48 0.34 3.64
C ARG A 48 6.04 0.49 2.24
N LYS A 49 5.19 0.63 1.22
CA LYS A 49 5.66 0.79 -0.17
C LYS A 49 6.37 2.13 -0.42
N VAL A 50 5.91 3.20 0.19
CA VAL A 50 6.61 4.50 0.14
C VAL A 50 8.02 4.37 0.72
N PHE A 51 8.19 3.69 1.86
CA PHE A 51 9.51 3.51 2.46
C PHE A 51 10.38 2.53 1.69
N GLN A 52 9.83 1.47 1.12
CA GLN A 52 10.52 0.50 0.27
C GLN A 52 10.99 1.11 -1.07
N SER A 53 10.32 2.15 -1.57
CA SER A 53 10.71 2.84 -2.80
C SER A 53 12.09 3.47 -2.67
N GLY A 54 13.06 3.01 -3.48
CA GLY A 54 14.44 3.48 -3.46
C GLY A 54 15.25 3.06 -2.22
N PHE A 55 14.81 2.01 -1.51
CA PHE A 55 15.50 1.44 -0.35
C PHE A 55 15.61 -0.09 -0.46
N TYR A 56 16.56 -0.70 0.26
CA TYR A 56 16.58 -2.15 0.42
C TYR A 56 15.39 -2.59 1.27
N TRP A 57 14.53 -3.44 0.72
CA TRP A 57 13.29 -3.88 1.38
C TRP A 57 13.52 -4.58 2.71
N SER A 58 14.64 -5.34 2.82
CA SER A 58 15.02 -5.99 4.07
C SER A 58 15.24 -5.00 5.22
N VAL A 59 15.83 -3.83 4.94
CA VAL A 59 16.04 -2.79 5.96
C VAL A 59 14.71 -2.26 6.48
N ILE A 60 13.76 -2.01 5.58
CA ILE A 60 12.41 -1.54 5.94
C ILE A 60 11.69 -2.63 6.74
N ASN A 61 11.70 -3.87 6.27
CA ASN A 61 11.01 -4.98 6.92
C ASN A 61 11.55 -5.24 8.34
N ASN A 62 12.87 -5.18 8.53
CA ASN A 62 13.49 -5.37 9.84
C ASN A 62 13.13 -4.27 10.87
N LYS A 63 12.80 -3.08 10.40
CA LYS A 63 12.36 -1.96 11.26
C LYS A 63 10.84 -1.84 11.38
N TRP A 64 10.06 -2.73 10.74
CA TRP A 64 8.63 -2.52 10.59
C TRP A 64 7.85 -2.54 11.91
N ALA A 65 8.27 -3.36 12.87
CA ALA A 65 7.71 -3.34 14.23
C ALA A 65 7.87 -1.96 14.90
N GLY A 66 9.04 -1.32 14.71
CA GLY A 66 9.28 0.04 15.20
C GLY A 66 8.37 1.09 14.53
N PHE A 67 8.09 0.94 13.22
CA PHE A 67 7.13 1.80 12.53
C PHE A 67 5.73 1.66 13.13
N ARG A 68 5.26 0.43 13.38
CA ARG A 68 3.95 0.19 14.01
C ARG A 68 3.84 0.83 15.39
N ASP A 69 4.87 0.66 16.23
CA ASP A 69 4.91 1.28 17.55
C ASP A 69 4.87 2.81 17.46
N VAL A 70 5.75 3.40 16.63
CA VAL A 70 5.89 4.86 16.51
C VAL A 70 4.61 5.50 15.97
N PHE A 71 3.94 4.85 15.00
CA PHE A 71 2.75 5.38 14.32
C PHE A 71 1.44 4.72 14.78
N TRP A 72 1.39 4.13 16.00
CA TRP A 72 0.18 3.61 16.63
C TRP A 72 -0.58 2.59 15.77
N ASP A 73 0.14 1.62 15.23
CA ASP A 73 -0.36 0.62 14.29
C ASP A 73 -1.05 1.24 13.06
N PHE A 74 -0.59 2.43 12.65
CA PHE A 74 -1.13 3.19 11.52
C PHE A 74 -2.61 3.55 11.66
N SER A 75 -3.12 3.71 12.89
CA SER A 75 -4.48 4.15 13.12
C SER A 75 -4.74 5.49 12.44
N VAL A 76 -5.61 5.47 11.43
CA VAL A 76 -5.98 6.66 10.65
C VAL A 76 -6.50 7.76 11.57
N GLU A 77 -7.42 7.41 12.48
CA GLU A 77 -8.02 8.35 13.42
C GLU A 77 -6.95 9.05 14.29
N LYS A 78 -6.04 8.28 14.90
CA LYS A 78 -4.99 8.84 15.76
C LYS A 78 -4.02 9.73 14.98
N LEU A 79 -3.70 9.35 13.75
CA LEU A 79 -2.78 10.10 12.90
C LEU A 79 -3.38 11.41 12.40
N LEU A 80 -4.69 11.46 12.15
CA LEU A 80 -5.41 12.70 11.83
C LEU A 80 -5.44 13.69 12.99
N MET A 81 -5.45 13.18 14.22
CA MET A 81 -5.44 14.02 15.44
C MET A 81 -4.03 14.41 15.90
N MET A 82 -2.98 13.93 15.21
CA MET A 82 -1.60 14.15 15.61
C MET A 82 -1.16 15.60 15.36
N PRO A 83 -0.66 16.30 16.40
CA PRO A 83 -0.09 17.65 16.23
C PRO A 83 1.13 17.65 15.29
N PRO A 84 1.34 18.73 14.50
CA PRO A 84 2.45 18.80 13.54
C PRO A 84 3.85 18.65 14.16
N ASP A 85 4.08 19.19 15.35
CA ASP A 85 5.35 19.09 16.09
C ASP A 85 5.66 17.66 16.52
N MET A 86 4.64 16.86 16.82
CA MET A 86 4.80 15.43 17.12
C MET A 86 5.28 14.64 15.90
N LEU A 87 4.92 15.04 14.68
CA LEU A 87 5.39 14.39 13.46
C LEU A 87 6.91 14.53 13.30
N GLU A 88 7.48 15.71 13.59
CA GLU A 88 8.92 15.94 13.55
C GLU A 88 9.65 15.09 14.60
N GLN A 89 9.10 15.00 15.80
CA GLN A 89 9.62 14.15 16.86
C GLN A 89 9.63 12.68 16.44
N LYS A 90 8.53 12.17 15.90
CA LYS A 90 8.43 10.78 15.40
C LYS A 90 9.39 10.50 14.25
N ALA A 91 9.61 11.46 13.36
CA ALA A 91 10.54 11.33 12.24
C ALA A 91 12.00 11.19 12.67
N SER A 92 12.33 11.58 13.90
CA SER A 92 13.66 11.46 14.50
C SER A 92 13.86 10.17 15.29
N ASP A 93 12.82 9.34 15.45
CA ASP A 93 12.87 8.10 16.23
C ASP A 93 13.80 7.06 15.59
N GLU A 94 14.67 6.45 16.39
CA GLU A 94 15.67 5.47 15.92
C GLU A 94 15.05 4.13 15.47
N ARG A 95 13.84 3.83 15.92
CA ARG A 95 13.12 2.61 15.56
C ARG A 95 12.66 2.59 14.12
N ILE A 96 12.60 3.75 13.44
CA ILE A 96 12.20 3.88 12.04
C ILE A 96 13.38 4.26 11.13
N VAL A 97 13.15 4.27 9.83
CA VAL A 97 14.06 4.92 8.87
C VAL A 97 13.78 6.41 8.87
N ARG A 98 14.74 7.20 9.35
CA ARG A 98 14.63 8.65 9.52
C ARG A 98 14.68 9.38 8.18
N ASN A 99 13.55 9.44 7.50
CA ASN A 99 13.37 10.20 6.25
C ASN A 99 12.12 11.08 6.37
N PHE A 100 12.30 12.32 6.80
CA PHE A 100 11.20 13.23 7.07
C PHE A 100 10.23 13.38 5.90
N LYS A 101 10.75 13.48 4.65
CA LYS A 101 9.91 13.59 3.45
C LYS A 101 9.02 12.37 3.20
N LYS A 102 9.43 11.19 3.67
CA LYS A 102 8.59 9.98 3.63
C LYS A 102 7.65 9.92 4.83
N VAL A 103 8.12 10.34 6.01
CA VAL A 103 7.27 10.40 7.21
C VAL A 103 6.09 11.35 7.00
N GLN A 104 6.29 12.50 6.36
CA GLN A 104 5.21 13.44 6.03
C GLN A 104 4.08 12.81 5.20
N THR A 105 4.38 11.79 4.38
CA THR A 105 3.34 11.13 3.58
C THR A 105 2.35 10.32 4.42
N ILE A 106 2.68 9.99 5.68
CA ILE A 106 1.82 9.17 6.54
C ILE A 106 0.52 9.92 6.88
N PRO A 107 0.55 11.11 7.50
CA PRO A 107 -0.67 11.87 7.75
C PRO A 107 -1.37 12.33 6.46
N GLU A 108 -0.62 12.61 5.38
CA GLU A 108 -1.22 12.99 4.10
C GLU A 108 -2.04 11.83 3.50
N ASN A 109 -1.53 10.59 3.55
CA ASN A 109 -2.27 9.42 3.09
C ASN A 109 -3.39 9.03 4.07
N ALA A 110 -3.22 9.24 5.39
CA ALA A 110 -4.30 9.07 6.36
C ALA A 110 -5.48 10.00 6.04
N TYR A 111 -5.19 11.26 5.70
CA TYR A 111 -6.20 12.22 5.28
C TYR A 111 -6.92 11.79 3.99
N MET A 112 -6.19 11.34 2.98
CA MET A 112 -6.79 10.80 1.74
C MET A 112 -7.72 9.61 2.03
N ILE A 113 -7.28 8.65 2.86
CA ILE A 113 -8.10 7.50 3.25
C ILE A 113 -9.37 7.95 3.94
N HIS A 114 -9.27 8.87 4.89
CA HIS A 114 -10.42 9.43 5.61
C HIS A 114 -11.41 10.13 4.67
N GLU A 115 -10.93 11.00 3.79
CA GLU A 115 -11.75 11.71 2.80
C GLU A 115 -12.53 10.75 1.88
N VAL A 116 -11.92 9.62 1.53
CA VAL A 116 -12.58 8.57 0.73
C VAL A 116 -13.60 7.82 1.58
N ALA A 117 -13.23 7.46 2.82
CA ALA A 117 -14.12 6.74 3.74
C ALA A 117 -15.40 7.52 4.05
N GLU A 118 -15.31 8.84 4.25
CA GLU A 118 -16.46 9.71 4.44
C GLU A 118 -17.48 9.66 3.26
N LYS A 119 -17.01 9.42 2.06
CA LYS A 119 -17.83 9.38 0.83
C LYS A 119 -18.37 8.00 0.50
N HIS A 120 -17.62 6.95 0.84
CA HIS A 120 -17.87 5.58 0.40
C HIS A 120 -18.14 4.59 1.55
N GLY A 121 -18.11 5.06 2.82
CA GLY A 121 -18.27 4.24 4.01
C GLY A 121 -16.95 3.69 4.57
N SER A 122 -16.02 3.31 3.70
CA SER A 122 -14.63 2.98 4.04
C SER A 122 -13.74 3.12 2.80
N PHE A 123 -12.43 3.19 3.00
CA PHE A 123 -11.49 3.13 1.88
C PHE A 123 -11.50 1.72 1.24
N SER A 124 -11.66 0.69 2.05
CA SER A 124 -11.80 -0.69 1.59
C SER A 124 -13.02 -0.88 0.70
N GLN A 125 -14.16 -0.30 1.06
CA GLN A 125 -15.36 -0.34 0.22
C GLN A 125 -15.13 0.38 -1.12
N PHE A 126 -14.48 1.54 -1.10
CA PHE A 126 -14.11 2.26 -2.32
C PHE A 126 -13.24 1.41 -3.27
N ILE A 127 -12.27 0.66 -2.72
CA ILE A 127 -11.43 -0.24 -3.52
C ILE A 127 -12.23 -1.42 -4.06
N ALA A 128 -13.08 -2.04 -3.22
CA ALA A 128 -13.91 -3.17 -3.62
C ALA A 128 -14.94 -2.82 -4.71
N ASP A 129 -15.48 -1.60 -4.65
CA ASP A 129 -16.46 -1.10 -5.63
C ASP A 129 -15.79 -0.56 -6.92
N TRP A 130 -14.46 -0.49 -6.96
CA TRP A 130 -13.78 0.03 -8.14
C TRP A 130 -13.95 -0.91 -9.33
N PRO A 131 -14.28 -0.39 -10.55
CA PRO A 131 -14.46 -1.23 -11.73
C PRO A 131 -13.23 -2.11 -12.02
N THR A 132 -13.40 -3.43 -12.03
CA THR A 132 -12.31 -4.40 -12.19
C THR A 132 -11.57 -4.30 -13.52
N ASP A 133 -12.21 -3.77 -14.54
CA ASP A 133 -11.65 -3.50 -15.87
C ASP A 133 -10.86 -2.18 -15.94
N ASN A 134 -10.88 -1.36 -14.88
CA ASN A 134 -10.26 -0.04 -14.85
C ASN A 134 -9.17 0.11 -13.78
N ILE A 135 -8.30 -0.86 -13.64
CA ILE A 135 -7.17 -0.80 -12.69
C ILE A 135 -6.24 0.40 -12.94
N ILE A 136 -6.07 0.79 -14.19
CA ILE A 136 -5.24 1.96 -14.57
C ILE A 136 -5.83 3.25 -14.00
N GLY A 137 -7.16 3.36 -13.99
CA GLY A 137 -7.86 4.49 -13.37
C GLY A 137 -7.62 4.56 -11.87
N LEU A 138 -7.60 3.41 -11.18
CA LEU A 138 -7.28 3.34 -9.75
C LEU A 138 -5.84 3.79 -9.47
N TRP A 139 -4.88 3.37 -10.27
CA TRP A 139 -3.49 3.83 -10.13
C TRP A 139 -3.35 5.33 -10.36
N ALA A 140 -4.09 5.87 -11.35
CA ALA A 140 -4.12 7.31 -11.61
C ALA A 140 -4.76 8.08 -10.44
N TYR A 141 -5.82 7.53 -9.85
CA TYR A 141 -6.46 8.09 -8.66
C TYR A 141 -5.48 8.16 -7.47
N LEU A 142 -4.81 7.05 -7.14
CA LEU A 142 -3.82 7.01 -6.06
C LEU A 142 -2.65 7.96 -6.30
N LYS A 143 -2.17 8.06 -7.55
CA LYS A 143 -1.11 9.01 -7.92
C LYS A 143 -1.53 10.47 -7.71
N LYS A 144 -2.80 10.79 -8.00
CA LYS A 144 -3.32 12.16 -7.95
C LYS A 144 -3.65 12.60 -6.53
N HIS A 145 -4.23 11.71 -5.72
CA HIS A 145 -4.79 12.04 -4.41
C HIS A 145 -3.90 11.58 -3.25
N GLY A 146 -3.07 10.56 -3.46
CA GLY A 146 -2.17 10.05 -2.44
C GLY A 146 -0.76 10.68 -2.51
N ALA A 147 -0.11 10.73 -1.36
CA ALA A 147 1.25 11.22 -1.23
C ALA A 147 2.27 10.12 -1.59
N ARG A 148 3.03 10.34 -2.65
CA ARG A 148 4.05 9.40 -3.18
C ARG A 148 3.52 8.02 -3.58
N LEU A 149 2.25 7.91 -3.97
CA LEU A 149 1.64 6.69 -4.46
C LEU A 149 1.67 6.57 -6.00
N GLY A 150 2.43 7.41 -6.67
CA GLY A 150 2.64 7.33 -8.12
C GLY A 150 3.69 6.29 -8.53
N GLY A 151 3.89 6.13 -9.85
CA GLY A 151 4.79 5.13 -10.43
C GLY A 151 4.35 3.72 -10.05
N ASN A 152 5.29 2.92 -9.52
CA ASN A 152 5.01 1.54 -9.09
C ASN A 152 4.54 1.44 -7.63
N THR A 153 4.61 2.52 -6.84
CA THR A 153 4.33 2.47 -5.40
C THR A 153 2.87 2.11 -5.11
N GLY A 154 1.92 2.82 -5.72
CA GLY A 154 0.49 2.52 -5.60
C GLY A 154 0.14 1.12 -6.12
N PRO A 155 0.52 0.76 -7.37
CA PRO A 155 0.33 -0.59 -7.90
C PRO A 155 0.86 -1.72 -7.01
N TYR A 156 2.04 -1.55 -6.40
CA TYR A 156 2.57 -2.55 -5.47
C TYR A 156 1.83 -2.62 -4.13
N ALA A 157 1.20 -1.54 -3.71
CA ALA A 157 0.40 -1.53 -2.49
C ALA A 157 -0.97 -2.21 -2.67
N LEU A 158 -1.47 -2.28 -3.90
CA LEU A 158 -2.73 -2.96 -4.26
C LEU A 158 -2.54 -4.45 -4.61
N ARG A 159 -1.32 -4.96 -4.57
CA ARG A 159 -0.98 -6.33 -4.92
C ARG A 159 -1.05 -7.24 -3.69
#